data_389f193ef1a03dd167958fc5e40d1874
#
_entry.id   389f193ef1a03dd167958fc5e40d1874
#
_cell.length_a   1.000
_cell.length_b   1.000
_cell.length_c   1.000
_cell.angle_alpha   90.00
_cell.angle_beta   90.00
_cell.angle_gamma   90.00
#
_symmetry.space_group_name_H-M   'P 1'
#
loop_
_entity.id
_entity.type
_entity.pdbx_description
1 polymer ?
#
loop_
_entity_poly.entity_id
_entity_poly.type
_entity_poly.pdbx_seq_one_letter_code
_entity_poly.pdbx_strand_id
1 'polypeptide(L)'
;AILVTVAAGKLVNYEGQVIVVTESGSQGGGQTLDQSTEFCNTSTSNFDSFRAGPLFDGTGLHPFCLIAHDFAAEYLPNGQAEMFTSNVSYAEGEDIYKDDSEWKDYELKVNHPLRLAHNRVYLQGHGYAPTVTVEWPNGEKRTQTIQFQPNDTTFFLSSGAMRFDPPAGMHPDLYDRRQNQIAIQGLFAPTAEWSG
;
A
#
# COMPACT_ATOMS: atom_id res chain seq x y z
N ALA A 1 -4.55 1.15 4.67
CA ALA A 1 -3.95 1.22 3.33
C ALA A 1 -4.83 2.04 2.40
N ILE A 2 -4.22 2.72 1.46
CA ILE A 2 -4.90 3.49 0.42
C ILE A 2 -4.60 2.90 -0.95
N LEU A 3 -5.59 2.91 -1.85
CA LEU A 3 -5.41 2.59 -3.26
C LEU A 3 -5.24 3.90 -4.03
N VAL A 4 -4.15 4.04 -4.73
CA VAL A 4 -3.89 5.19 -5.58
C VAL A 4 -3.71 4.78 -7.04
N THR A 5 -4.18 5.63 -7.95
CA THR A 5 -3.90 5.52 -9.39
C THR A 5 -2.95 6.63 -9.77
N VAL A 6 -1.89 6.27 -10.47
CA VAL A 6 -0.92 7.20 -11.06
C VAL A 6 -1.12 7.23 -12.55
N ALA A 7 -1.34 8.40 -13.12
CA ALA A 7 -1.51 8.60 -14.56
C ALA A 7 -0.53 9.64 -15.09
N ALA A 8 0.10 9.34 -16.19
CA ALA A 8 1.05 10.23 -16.86
C ALA A 8 0.64 10.50 -18.32
N GLY A 9 0.51 11.79 -18.70
CA GLY A 9 0.32 12.44 -20.00
C GLY A 9 -0.76 11.90 -20.95
N LYS A 10 -0.75 12.25 -22.25
CA LYS A 10 -1.88 11.99 -23.18
C LYS A 10 -1.67 10.93 -24.26
N LEU A 11 -0.48 10.56 -24.65
CA LEU A 11 -0.25 9.61 -25.75
C LEU A 11 0.90 8.63 -25.49
N VAL A 12 1.90 9.00 -24.69
CA VAL A 12 3.13 8.23 -24.48
C VAL A 12 3.13 7.55 -23.11
N ASN A 13 2.00 7.18 -22.55
CA ASN A 13 1.81 7.28 -21.11
C ASN A 13 1.43 5.95 -20.50
N TYR A 14 1.36 6.01 -19.21
CA TYR A 14 0.96 4.86 -18.41
C TYR A 14 -0.13 5.24 -17.42
N GLU A 15 -0.86 4.25 -17.01
CA GLU A 15 -1.71 4.25 -15.84
C GLU A 15 -1.28 3.10 -14.93
N GLY A 16 -0.92 3.40 -13.72
CA GLY A 16 -0.51 2.43 -12.72
C GLY A 16 -1.40 2.51 -11.49
N GLN A 17 -1.70 1.37 -10.89
CA GLN A 17 -2.37 1.30 -9.60
C GLN A 17 -1.42 0.71 -8.58
N VAL A 18 -1.42 1.28 -7.39
CA VAL A 18 -0.63 0.80 -6.27
C VAL A 18 -1.40 0.97 -4.97
N ILE A 19 -1.14 0.08 -4.07
CA ILE A 19 -1.67 0.11 -2.73
C ILE A 19 -0.55 0.46 -1.77
N VAL A 20 -0.75 1.56 -1.04
CA VAL A 20 0.22 2.08 -0.09
C VAL A 20 -0.33 1.89 1.32
N VAL A 21 0.46 1.29 2.18
CA VAL A 21 0.11 1.15 3.61
C VAL A 21 0.35 2.48 4.31
N THR A 22 -0.63 2.96 5.05
CA THR A 22 -0.48 4.20 5.80
C THR A 22 0.33 3.98 7.09
N GLU A 23 1.15 4.94 7.47
CA GLU A 23 1.95 4.88 8.70
C GLU A 23 1.08 4.69 9.95
N SER A 24 -0.08 5.36 10.00
CA SER A 24 -1.03 5.23 11.10
C SER A 24 -1.62 3.82 11.27
N GLY A 25 -1.59 3.00 10.22
CA GLY A 25 -2.00 1.59 10.27
C GLY A 25 -0.88 0.63 10.66
N SER A 26 0.36 1.09 10.69
CA SER A 26 1.55 0.27 10.92
C SER A 26 1.99 0.21 12.39
N GLN A 27 1.07 0.22 13.34
CA GLN A 27 1.38 0.17 14.78
C GLN A 27 1.99 -1.19 15.22
N GLY A 28 3.12 -1.51 14.66
CA GLY A 28 3.91 -2.65 15.07
C GLY A 28 5.24 -2.61 14.35
N GLY A 29 6.30 -2.24 15.05
CA GLY A 29 7.66 -2.05 14.51
C GLY A 29 8.29 -3.29 13.89
N GLY A 30 7.74 -3.75 12.79
CA GLY A 30 8.30 -4.80 11.95
C GLY A 30 8.34 -4.31 10.50
N GLN A 31 9.52 -4.30 9.91
CA GLN A 31 9.65 -4.07 8.48
C GLN A 31 8.86 -5.16 7.75
N THR A 32 7.88 -4.74 6.98
CA THR A 32 7.15 -5.61 6.08
C THR A 32 7.98 -5.80 4.82
N LEU A 33 8.28 -7.04 4.47
CA LEU A 33 9.07 -7.36 3.27
C LEU A 33 8.36 -7.03 1.96
N ASP A 34 7.03 -6.88 1.98
CA ASP A 34 6.23 -6.83 0.76
C ASP A 34 5.35 -5.57 0.60
N GLN A 35 5.21 -4.71 1.63
CA GLN A 35 4.40 -3.50 1.51
C GLN A 35 5.03 -2.36 2.30
N SER A 36 5.35 -1.30 1.58
CA SER A 36 5.96 -0.09 2.12
C SER A 36 4.90 1.00 2.35
N THR A 37 5.13 1.84 3.34
CA THR A 37 4.45 3.12 3.49
C THR A 37 4.90 4.12 2.42
N GLU A 38 6.03 3.84 1.79
CA GLU A 38 6.61 4.61 0.71
C GLU A 38 6.39 3.90 -0.63
N PHE A 39 5.96 4.66 -1.61
CA PHE A 39 5.86 4.25 -3.00
C PHE A 39 6.69 5.18 -3.89
N CYS A 40 7.52 4.59 -4.77
CA CYS A 40 8.23 5.31 -5.82
C CYS A 40 7.89 4.71 -7.20
N ASN A 41 7.61 5.55 -8.18
CA ASN A 41 7.32 5.12 -9.55
C ASN A 41 8.56 4.85 -10.41
N THR A 42 9.68 4.59 -9.79
CA THR A 42 10.99 4.41 -10.46
C THR A 42 11.10 3.14 -11.30
N SER A 43 10.19 2.19 -11.11
CA SER A 43 10.07 0.96 -11.90
C SER A 43 8.61 0.58 -12.10
N THR A 44 8.31 -0.04 -13.25
CA THR A 44 6.97 -0.59 -13.52
C THR A 44 6.60 -1.72 -12.56
N SER A 45 7.60 -2.41 -12.00
CA SER A 45 7.41 -3.48 -11.02
C SER A 45 6.97 -2.99 -9.64
N ASN A 46 7.06 -1.69 -9.38
CA ASN A 46 6.61 -1.10 -8.11
C ASN A 46 5.08 -0.90 -8.08
N PHE A 47 4.42 -1.06 -9.20
CA PHE A 47 2.96 -0.99 -9.28
C PHE A 47 2.33 -2.37 -9.14
N ASP A 48 1.19 -2.45 -8.48
CA ASP A 48 0.39 -3.67 -8.39
C ASP A 48 -0.30 -3.98 -9.74
N SER A 49 -0.66 -2.95 -10.49
CA SER A 49 -1.17 -3.04 -11.84
C SER A 49 -0.61 -1.91 -12.69
N PHE A 50 -0.11 -2.24 -13.86
CA PHE A 50 0.49 -1.28 -14.77
C PHE A 50 -0.03 -1.45 -16.19
N ARG A 51 -0.50 -0.37 -16.79
CA ARG A 51 -0.92 -0.32 -18.18
C ARG A 51 -0.06 0.70 -18.93
N ALA A 52 0.71 0.22 -19.87
CA ALA A 52 1.46 1.06 -20.78
C ALA A 52 0.54 1.63 -21.86
N GLY A 53 0.75 2.89 -22.22
CA GLY A 53 0.17 3.48 -23.43
C GLY A 53 0.85 2.95 -24.70
N PRO A 54 0.27 3.19 -25.87
CA PRO A 54 0.76 2.63 -27.15
C PRO A 54 2.20 3.01 -27.51
N LEU A 55 2.69 4.11 -26.99
CA LEU A 55 4.03 4.63 -27.28
C LEU A 55 4.99 4.55 -26.08
N PHE A 56 4.59 3.87 -25.02
CA PHE A 56 5.44 3.68 -23.86
C PHE A 56 6.39 2.50 -24.11
N ASP A 57 7.68 2.78 -24.09
CA ASP A 57 8.74 1.80 -24.37
C ASP A 57 9.39 1.19 -23.11
N GLY A 58 8.85 1.51 -21.93
CA GLY A 58 9.41 1.09 -20.63
C GLY A 58 10.40 2.07 -20.03
N THR A 59 10.74 3.13 -20.75
CA THR A 59 11.63 4.21 -20.29
C THR A 59 10.85 5.51 -20.10
N GLY A 60 11.51 6.53 -19.56
CA GLY A 60 10.92 7.87 -19.45
C GLY A 60 9.92 8.02 -18.30
N LEU A 61 9.96 7.15 -17.30
CA LEU A 61 9.29 7.39 -16.03
C LEU A 61 9.90 8.63 -15.36
N HIS A 62 9.08 9.66 -15.14
CA HIS A 62 9.52 10.82 -14.35
C HIS A 62 9.40 10.46 -12.87
N PRO A 63 10.52 10.34 -12.15
CA PRO A 63 10.52 9.77 -10.81
C PRO A 63 9.82 10.69 -9.82
N PHE A 64 8.98 10.09 -9.01
CA PHE A 64 8.45 10.68 -7.78
C PHE A 64 8.30 9.59 -6.72
N CYS A 65 8.30 10.02 -5.47
CA CYS A 65 7.98 9.17 -4.33
C CYS A 65 6.86 9.79 -3.50
N LEU A 66 6.14 8.94 -2.78
CA LEU A 66 5.01 9.31 -1.94
C LEU A 66 5.02 8.44 -0.70
N ILE A 67 4.81 9.08 0.47
CA ILE A 67 4.59 8.40 1.75
C ILE A 67 3.16 8.72 2.20
N ALA A 68 2.40 7.70 2.55
CA ALA A 68 1.06 7.87 3.10
C ALA A 68 1.12 7.84 4.64
N HIS A 69 0.73 8.94 5.29
CA HIS A 69 0.79 9.05 6.75
C HIS A 69 -0.46 8.50 7.40
N ASP A 70 -1.64 8.88 6.89
CA ASP A 70 -2.92 8.51 7.47
C ASP A 70 -3.99 8.32 6.40
N PHE A 71 -5.15 7.93 6.84
CA PHE A 71 -6.36 7.85 6.04
C PHE A 71 -7.57 8.17 6.90
N ALA A 72 -8.44 9.05 6.41
CA ALA A 72 -9.73 9.36 7.00
C ALA A 72 -10.84 9.12 5.98
N ALA A 73 -11.95 8.58 6.43
CA ALA A 73 -13.16 8.42 5.63
C ALA A 73 -14.32 9.12 6.34
N GLU A 74 -15.01 9.97 5.60
CA GLU A 74 -16.25 10.60 6.04
C GLU A 74 -17.42 9.92 5.33
N TYR A 75 -18.47 9.66 6.08
CA TYR A 75 -19.64 8.95 5.57
C TYR A 75 -20.92 9.74 5.85
N LEU A 76 -21.86 9.64 4.93
CA LEU A 76 -23.20 10.16 5.11
C LEU A 76 -23.98 9.32 6.12
N PRO A 77 -25.07 9.87 6.72
CA PRO A 77 -25.92 9.12 7.65
C PRO A 77 -26.54 7.83 7.07
N ASN A 78 -26.60 7.72 5.74
CA ASN A 78 -27.08 6.52 5.04
C ASN A 78 -25.98 5.46 4.81
N GLY A 79 -24.76 5.70 5.31
CA GLY A 79 -23.63 4.79 5.17
C GLY A 79 -22.84 4.89 3.87
N GLN A 80 -23.20 5.81 2.98
CA GLN A 80 -22.40 6.06 1.77
C GLN A 80 -21.15 6.86 2.09
N ALA A 81 -20.03 6.50 1.46
CA ALA A 81 -18.81 7.27 1.57
C ALA A 81 -19.01 8.66 0.95
N GLU A 82 -18.75 9.69 1.74
CA GLU A 82 -18.84 11.09 1.30
C GLU A 82 -17.47 11.58 0.83
N MET A 83 -16.45 11.37 1.65
CA MET A 83 -15.11 11.85 1.35
C MET A 83 -14.04 10.87 1.87
N PHE A 84 -13.05 10.63 1.05
CA PHE A 84 -11.80 9.99 1.45
C PHE A 84 -10.67 10.99 1.39
N THR A 85 -9.85 11.02 2.44
CA THR A 85 -8.72 11.92 2.59
C THR A 85 -7.52 11.15 3.12
N SER A 86 -6.34 11.42 2.57
CA SER A 86 -5.08 10.90 3.09
C SER A 86 -4.04 12.01 3.10
N ASN A 87 -3.39 12.22 4.23
CA ASN A 87 -2.22 13.10 4.30
C ASN A 87 -1.01 12.32 3.78
N VAL A 88 -0.32 12.90 2.82
CA VAL A 88 0.84 12.30 2.17
C VAL A 88 1.99 13.30 2.13
N SER A 89 3.21 12.79 2.17
CA SER A 89 4.41 13.54 1.80
C SER A 89 4.90 13.04 0.45
N TYR A 90 5.42 13.94 -0.38
CA TYR A 90 5.90 13.58 -1.71
C TYR A 90 7.13 14.37 -2.12
N ALA A 91 7.90 13.78 -3.01
CA ALA A 91 9.01 14.43 -3.70
C ALA A 91 9.01 14.01 -5.17
N GLU A 92 9.56 14.84 -6.04
CA GLU A 92 9.70 14.56 -7.46
C GLU A 92 11.11 14.93 -8.00
N GLY A 93 11.54 14.25 -9.05
CA GLY A 93 12.85 14.45 -9.65
C GLY A 93 13.99 14.09 -8.70
N GLU A 94 14.98 14.96 -8.58
CA GLU A 94 16.14 14.75 -7.71
C GLU A 94 15.79 14.84 -6.21
N ASP A 95 14.66 15.45 -5.87
CA ASP A 95 14.24 15.61 -4.47
C ASP A 95 13.85 14.28 -3.80
N ILE A 96 13.61 13.23 -4.58
CA ILE A 96 13.36 11.87 -4.04
C ILE A 96 14.55 11.30 -3.27
N TYR A 97 15.76 11.82 -3.46
CA TYR A 97 16.98 11.38 -2.77
C TYR A 97 17.28 12.19 -1.51
N LYS A 98 16.47 13.20 -1.21
CA LYS A 98 16.55 13.97 0.02
C LYS A 98 15.93 13.23 1.19
N ASP A 99 16.22 13.70 2.39
CA ASP A 99 15.56 13.20 3.59
C ASP A 99 14.05 13.44 3.51
N ASP A 100 13.26 12.46 3.99
CA ASP A 100 11.79 12.50 3.94
C ASP A 100 11.22 13.73 4.65
N SER A 101 11.92 14.23 5.65
CA SER A 101 11.54 15.46 6.36
C SER A 101 11.57 16.73 5.50
N GLU A 102 12.23 16.68 4.35
CA GLU A 102 12.29 17.76 3.39
C GLU A 102 11.22 17.64 2.28
N TRP A 103 10.46 16.56 2.27
CA TRP A 103 9.41 16.35 1.29
C TRP A 103 8.22 17.28 1.54
N LYS A 104 7.44 17.48 0.51
CA LYS A 104 6.28 18.38 0.56
C LYS A 104 5.06 17.60 1.03
N ASP A 105 4.29 18.20 1.93
CA ASP A 105 3.03 17.66 2.39
C ASP A 105 1.88 18.01 1.44
N TYR A 106 0.95 17.08 1.29
CA TYR A 106 -0.26 17.27 0.51
C TYR A 106 -1.43 16.48 1.10
N GLU A 107 -2.61 17.09 1.11
CA GLU A 107 -3.86 16.44 1.48
C GLU A 107 -4.52 15.87 0.22
N LEU A 108 -4.40 14.56 0.04
CA LEU A 108 -4.92 13.85 -1.13
C LEU A 108 -6.38 13.48 -0.88
N LYS A 109 -7.29 13.95 -1.74
CA LYS A 109 -8.73 13.67 -1.69
C LYS A 109 -9.21 13.04 -2.99
N VAL A 110 -10.34 12.34 -2.95
CA VAL A 110 -10.91 11.64 -4.12
C VAL A 110 -11.02 12.55 -5.35
N ASN A 111 -11.51 13.77 -5.19
CA ASN A 111 -11.68 14.72 -6.31
C ASN A 111 -10.56 15.76 -6.44
N HIS A 112 -9.51 15.65 -5.62
CA HIS A 112 -8.38 16.59 -5.61
C HIS A 112 -7.06 15.81 -5.76
N PRO A 113 -6.70 15.42 -6.99
CA PRO A 113 -5.48 14.67 -7.24
C PRO A 113 -4.25 15.52 -6.98
N LEU A 114 -3.19 14.88 -6.49
CA LEU A 114 -1.87 15.48 -6.46
C LEU A 114 -1.36 15.64 -7.90
N ARG A 115 -1.04 16.87 -8.26
CA ARG A 115 -0.54 17.22 -9.59
C ARG A 115 0.95 17.47 -9.53
N LEU A 116 1.69 16.59 -10.15
CA LEU A 116 3.13 16.70 -10.36
C LEU A 116 3.43 17.20 -11.76
N ALA A 117 4.67 17.56 -12.05
CA ALA A 117 5.06 18.08 -13.36
C ALA A 117 4.67 17.13 -14.51
N HIS A 118 4.83 15.82 -14.31
CA HIS A 118 4.59 14.80 -15.33
C HIS A 118 3.56 13.73 -14.93
N ASN A 119 3.17 13.70 -13.67
CA ASN A 119 2.28 12.67 -13.12
C ASN A 119 1.08 13.28 -12.41
N ARG A 120 0.01 12.52 -12.31
CA ARG A 120 -1.15 12.82 -11.46
C ARG A 120 -1.46 11.61 -10.60
N VAL A 121 -1.63 11.83 -9.32
CA VAL A 121 -1.92 10.80 -8.33
C VAL A 121 -3.33 10.98 -7.82
N TYR A 122 -4.15 9.96 -7.99
CA TYR A 122 -5.57 9.96 -7.60
C TYR A 122 -5.80 9.00 -6.45
N LEU A 123 -6.49 9.45 -5.43
CA LEU A 123 -6.99 8.57 -4.37
C LEU A 123 -8.24 7.85 -4.88
N GLN A 124 -8.20 6.52 -4.96
CA GLN A 124 -9.30 5.71 -5.47
C GLN A 124 -10.13 5.05 -4.37
N GLY A 125 -9.52 4.72 -3.25
CA GLY A 125 -10.20 4.03 -2.18
C GLY A 125 -9.26 3.68 -1.02
N HIS A 126 -9.76 2.87 -0.11
CA HIS A 126 -9.01 2.36 1.03
C HIS A 126 -9.27 0.88 1.23
N GLY A 127 -8.49 0.26 2.09
CA GLY A 127 -8.64 -1.13 2.49
C GLY A 127 -7.96 -1.40 3.82
N TYR A 128 -8.07 -2.63 4.28
CA TYR A 128 -7.46 -3.09 5.52
C TYR A 128 -6.15 -3.82 5.22
N ALA A 129 -5.17 -3.58 6.07
CA ALA A 129 -3.88 -4.24 6.02
C ALA A 129 -3.57 -4.83 7.40
N PRO A 130 -4.08 -6.03 7.72
CA PRO A 130 -3.82 -6.68 9.00
C PRO A 130 -2.34 -6.96 9.19
N THR A 131 -1.85 -6.70 10.39
CA THR A 131 -0.51 -7.06 10.83
C THR A 131 -0.58 -8.33 11.66
N VAL A 132 0.18 -9.35 11.28
CA VAL A 132 0.26 -10.63 11.98
C VAL A 132 1.69 -10.87 12.45
N THR A 133 1.82 -11.20 13.72
CA THR A 133 3.10 -11.61 14.30
C THR A 133 3.05 -13.09 14.65
N VAL A 134 4.00 -13.85 14.12
CA VAL A 134 4.22 -15.26 14.46
C VAL A 134 5.41 -15.34 15.41
N GLU A 135 5.23 -15.96 16.54
CA GLU A 135 6.28 -16.27 17.51
C GLU A 135 6.59 -17.77 17.45
N TRP A 136 7.84 -18.10 17.23
CA TRP A 136 8.33 -19.46 17.15
C TRP A 136 8.75 -19.99 18.54
N PRO A 137 8.77 -21.31 18.75
CA PRO A 137 9.16 -21.90 20.04
C PRO A 137 10.56 -21.50 20.55
N ASN A 138 11.45 -21.07 19.65
CA ASN A 138 12.77 -20.54 20.00
C ASN A 138 12.76 -19.07 20.44
N GLY A 139 11.58 -18.43 20.48
CA GLY A 139 11.41 -17.02 20.87
C GLY A 139 11.58 -16.03 19.73
N GLU A 140 11.98 -16.46 18.54
CA GLU A 140 12.03 -15.57 17.38
C GLU A 140 10.63 -15.16 16.94
N LYS A 141 10.49 -13.88 16.57
CA LYS A 141 9.24 -13.30 16.07
C LYS A 141 9.42 -12.79 14.65
N ARG A 142 8.39 -13.00 13.84
CA ARG A 142 8.29 -12.40 12.51
C ARG A 142 6.94 -11.74 12.36
N THR A 143 6.96 -10.50 11.90
CA THR A 143 5.77 -9.68 11.70
C THR A 143 5.65 -9.35 10.23
N GLN A 144 4.46 -9.52 9.67
CA GLN A 144 4.12 -9.08 8.32
C GLN A 144 2.82 -8.29 8.36
N THR A 145 2.76 -7.21 7.59
CA THR A 145 1.54 -6.50 7.28
C THR A 145 1.21 -6.78 5.83
N ILE A 146 0.04 -7.30 5.55
CA ILE A 146 -0.40 -7.55 4.18
C ILE A 146 -1.76 -6.92 3.95
N GLN A 147 -1.92 -6.34 2.78
CA GLN A 147 -3.22 -5.84 2.40
C GLN A 147 -4.16 -6.97 2.05
N PHE A 148 -5.35 -6.92 2.62
CA PHE A 148 -6.45 -7.79 2.24
C PHE A 148 -7.23 -7.15 1.09
N GLN A 149 -7.56 -7.97 0.11
CA GLN A 149 -8.38 -7.55 -1.03
C GLN A 149 -9.84 -7.45 -0.61
N PRO A 150 -10.50 -6.30 -0.82
CA PRO A 150 -11.93 -6.18 -0.55
C PRO A 150 -12.72 -7.03 -1.55
N ASN A 151 -13.45 -8.03 -1.05
CA ASN A 151 -14.35 -8.86 -1.84
C ASN A 151 -15.72 -8.20 -1.99
N ASP A 152 -16.06 -7.33 -1.05
CA ASP A 152 -17.29 -6.55 -1.03
C ASP A 152 -16.97 -5.13 -0.61
N THR A 153 -17.30 -4.18 -1.46
CA THR A 153 -17.07 -2.75 -1.23
C THR A 153 -18.12 -2.09 -0.34
N THR A 154 -19.23 -2.79 -0.06
CA THR A 154 -20.28 -2.29 0.81
C THR A 154 -19.95 -2.52 2.29
N PHE A 155 -19.51 -3.72 2.62
CA PHE A 155 -19.19 -4.11 4.00
C PHE A 155 -17.69 -4.26 4.23
N PHE A 156 -16.86 -4.04 3.20
CA PHE A 156 -15.40 -4.20 3.23
C PHE A 156 -14.95 -5.58 3.74
N LEU A 157 -15.75 -6.61 3.48
CA LEU A 157 -15.32 -7.98 3.69
C LEU A 157 -14.12 -8.24 2.80
N SER A 158 -12.98 -8.51 3.43
CA SER A 158 -11.71 -8.60 2.73
C SER A 158 -11.04 -9.94 2.99
N SER A 159 -10.30 -10.43 2.03
CA SER A 159 -9.54 -11.68 2.17
C SER A 159 -8.08 -11.50 1.80
N GLY A 160 -7.24 -12.30 2.41
CA GLY A 160 -5.81 -12.30 2.13
C GLY A 160 -5.12 -13.53 2.66
N ALA A 161 -3.88 -13.71 2.24
CA ALA A 161 -3.02 -14.79 2.68
C ALA A 161 -1.58 -14.30 2.86
N MET A 162 -0.90 -14.82 3.87
CA MET A 162 0.50 -14.53 4.13
C MET A 162 1.26 -15.80 4.46
N ARG A 163 2.57 -15.77 4.23
CA ARG A 163 3.46 -16.91 4.50
C ARG A 163 4.59 -16.48 5.41
N PHE A 164 4.93 -17.35 6.34
CA PHE A 164 6.03 -17.17 7.25
C PHE A 164 6.99 -18.35 7.13
N ASP A 165 8.24 -18.06 6.83
CA ASP A 165 9.30 -19.06 6.86
C ASP A 165 9.79 -19.24 8.29
N PRO A 166 10.00 -20.49 8.75
CA PRO A 166 10.59 -20.73 10.05
C PRO A 166 12.02 -20.19 10.14
N PRO A 167 12.48 -19.83 11.35
CA PRO A 167 13.82 -19.34 11.57
C PRO A 167 14.90 -20.36 11.14
N ALA A 168 16.02 -19.83 10.63
CA ALA A 168 17.17 -20.66 10.26
C ALA A 168 17.76 -21.43 11.45
N GLY A 169 17.61 -20.90 12.66
CA GLY A 169 18.03 -21.58 13.89
C GLY A 169 17.25 -22.86 14.20
N MET A 170 15.99 -22.96 13.73
CA MET A 170 15.16 -24.16 13.87
C MET A 170 15.27 -25.09 12.69
N HIS A 171 15.39 -24.54 11.49
CA HIS A 171 15.49 -25.27 10.22
C HIS A 171 16.65 -24.67 9.40
N PRO A 172 17.89 -25.13 9.60
CA PRO A 172 19.07 -24.58 8.90
C PRO A 172 19.00 -24.80 7.39
N ASP A 173 18.44 -25.92 6.95
CA ASP A 173 18.32 -26.26 5.54
C ASP A 173 17.16 -25.49 4.89
N LEU A 174 17.39 -24.99 3.67
CA LEU A 174 16.38 -24.22 2.92
C LEU A 174 15.18 -25.06 2.50
N TYR A 175 15.41 -26.34 2.19
CA TYR A 175 14.34 -27.23 1.79
C TYR A 175 13.42 -27.52 2.97
N ASP A 176 14.00 -27.81 4.15
CA ASP A 176 13.24 -28.01 5.38
C ASP A 176 12.44 -26.75 5.76
N ARG A 177 13.02 -25.56 5.60
CA ARG A 177 12.29 -24.29 5.83
C ARG A 177 11.08 -24.16 4.94
N ARG A 178 11.20 -24.51 3.66
CA ARG A 178 10.08 -24.46 2.71
C ARG A 178 8.97 -25.46 3.04
N GLN A 179 9.34 -26.63 3.52
CA GLN A 179 8.38 -27.65 3.93
C GLN A 179 7.62 -27.31 5.22
N ASN A 180 8.24 -26.50 6.07
CA ASN A 180 7.68 -26.08 7.36
C ASN A 180 7.18 -24.63 7.36
N GLN A 181 6.89 -24.06 6.19
CA GLN A 181 6.25 -22.75 6.07
C GLN A 181 4.86 -22.75 6.71
N ILE A 182 4.56 -21.67 7.40
CA ILE A 182 3.21 -21.39 7.88
C ILE A 182 2.51 -20.50 6.86
N ALA A 183 1.39 -20.96 6.32
CA ALA A 183 0.50 -20.15 5.52
C ALA A 183 -0.74 -19.79 6.34
N ILE A 184 -1.02 -18.51 6.45
CA ILE A 184 -2.21 -17.98 7.12
C ILE A 184 -3.10 -17.38 6.05
N GLN A 185 -4.30 -17.93 5.90
CA GLN A 185 -5.34 -17.37 5.05
C GLN A 185 -6.49 -16.92 5.94
N GLY A 186 -7.01 -15.73 5.70
CA GLY A 186 -8.05 -15.16 6.54
C GLY A 186 -9.05 -14.32 5.79
N LEU A 187 -10.18 -14.13 6.46
CA LEU A 187 -11.22 -13.16 6.12
C LEU A 187 -11.20 -12.09 7.20
N PHE A 188 -11.29 -10.85 6.80
CA PHE A 188 -11.46 -9.71 7.69
C PHE A 188 -12.85 -9.12 7.47
N ALA A 189 -13.68 -9.17 8.49
CA ALA A 189 -15.00 -8.56 8.51
C ALA A 189 -14.97 -7.39 9.52
N PRO A 190 -15.07 -6.13 9.07
CA PRO A 190 -15.16 -5.01 9.99
C PRO A 190 -16.45 -5.10 10.80
N THR A 191 -16.33 -5.00 12.13
CA THR A 191 -17.47 -5.09 13.07
C THR A 191 -17.69 -3.80 13.83
N ALA A 192 -16.99 -2.72 13.50
CA ALA A 192 -17.19 -1.43 14.13
C ALA A 192 -18.63 -0.93 13.84
N GLU A 193 -19.39 -0.67 14.90
CA GLU A 193 -20.66 0.01 14.76
C GLU A 193 -20.45 1.43 14.25
N TRP A 194 -21.35 1.89 13.40
CA TRP A 194 -21.39 3.25 12.95
C TRP A 194 -21.71 4.16 14.14
N SER A 195 -20.74 4.93 14.58
CA SER A 195 -21.02 6.09 15.41
C SER A 195 -21.32 7.25 14.48
N GLY A 196 -22.60 7.45 14.18
CA GLY A 196 -23.09 8.63 13.50
C GLY A 196 -22.99 9.88 14.36
#